data_8da65f0b683ad529150f2a326195fa9a
#
_entry.id   8da65f0b683ad529150f2a326195fa9a
#
_cell.length_a   1.000
_cell.length_b   1.000
_cell.length_c   1.000
_cell.angle_alpha   90.00
_cell.angle_beta   90.00
_cell.angle_gamma   90.00
#
_symmetry.space_group_name_H-M   'P 1'
#
loop_
_entity.id
_entity.type
_entity.pdbx_description
1 polymer ?
#
loop_
_entity_poly.entity_id
_entity_poly.type
_entity_poly.pdbx_seq_one_letter_code
_entity_poly.pdbx_strand_id
1 'polypeptide(L)'
;HWKIYRGYAFGFSKPFSVGWYAADEEGRLYRIKELYGCTGRPNEGLRIDPVEQARRIREAEQNDPMLKGRTILGVADPAIFDESRGESIAAMMERGPHFLHWVPGDHTRLAGKMQFHYRLAFDGEGRPMFQVFSTCRHFIRTLPNLVYDESNVEDIDTRQEDHIYDECRYVLMENPISPPRQTVQPPVGDDPLELHRRARFYRV
;
A
#
# COMPACT_ATOMS: atom_id res chain seq x y z
N HIS A 1 16.80 -11.27 5.24
CA HIS A 1 15.78 -11.87 6.12
C HIS A 1 14.45 -11.10 6.11
N TRP A 2 14.33 -9.99 5.37
CA TRP A 2 13.13 -9.17 5.33
C TRP A 2 11.94 -9.93 4.75
N LYS A 3 10.75 -9.69 5.29
CA LYS A 3 9.51 -10.26 4.76
C LYS A 3 9.16 -9.58 3.44
N ILE A 4 8.65 -10.38 2.49
CA ILE A 4 8.19 -9.86 1.20
C ILE A 4 6.68 -10.01 1.11
N TYR A 5 6.02 -8.91 0.75
CA TYR A 5 4.59 -8.86 0.49
C TYR A 5 4.36 -8.55 -0.99
N ARG A 6 3.24 -9.01 -1.49
CA ARG A 6 2.74 -8.67 -2.82
C ARG A 6 1.32 -8.17 -2.68
N GLY A 7 1.05 -6.92 -3.03
CA GLY A 7 -0.28 -6.34 -3.14
C GLY A 7 -0.87 -6.57 -4.52
N TYR A 8 -2.19 -6.71 -4.60
CA TYR A 8 -2.89 -6.86 -5.87
C TYR A 8 -4.26 -6.18 -5.86
N ALA A 9 -4.50 -5.37 -6.89
CA ALA A 9 -5.81 -4.85 -7.26
C ALA A 9 -6.14 -5.32 -8.68
N PHE A 10 -7.24 -6.05 -8.83
CA PHE A 10 -7.68 -6.57 -10.12
C PHE A 10 -8.15 -5.45 -11.05
N GLY A 11 -7.85 -5.59 -12.33
CA GLY A 11 -8.37 -4.74 -13.38
C GLY A 11 -8.42 -5.50 -14.72
N PHE A 12 -9.42 -5.20 -15.55
CA PHE A 12 -9.56 -5.71 -16.90
C PHE A 12 -9.61 -4.55 -17.90
N SER A 13 -10.69 -3.78 -17.93
CA SER A 13 -10.80 -2.54 -18.72
C SER A 13 -10.06 -1.36 -18.07
N LYS A 14 -9.90 -1.42 -16.75
CA LYS A 14 -9.01 -0.57 -15.98
C LYS A 14 -7.71 -1.30 -15.69
N PRO A 15 -6.60 -0.60 -15.40
CA PRO A 15 -5.34 -1.26 -15.09
C PRO A 15 -5.44 -2.16 -13.85
N PHE A 16 -4.87 -3.35 -13.90
CA PHE A 16 -4.53 -4.07 -12.69
C PHE A 16 -3.23 -3.53 -12.10
N SER A 17 -3.09 -3.63 -10.79
CA SER A 17 -1.88 -3.20 -10.09
C SER A 17 -1.31 -4.32 -9.24
N VAL A 18 0.00 -4.49 -9.32
CA VAL A 18 0.78 -5.36 -8.45
C VAL A 18 1.96 -4.57 -7.90
N GLY A 19 2.12 -4.58 -6.59
CA GLY A 19 3.30 -4.02 -5.94
C GLY A 19 4.00 -5.07 -5.08
N TRP A 20 5.32 -5.09 -5.09
CA TRP A 20 6.12 -5.90 -4.17
C TRP A 20 6.77 -5.01 -3.14
N TYR A 21 6.71 -5.46 -1.88
CA TYR A 21 7.16 -4.71 -0.72
C TYR A 21 8.08 -5.56 0.14
N ALA A 22 9.17 -4.98 0.57
CA ALA A 22 10.04 -5.55 1.60
C ALA A 22 9.78 -4.83 2.93
N ALA A 23 9.64 -5.60 4.02
CA ALA A 23 9.52 -5.07 5.37
C ALA A 23 10.81 -5.38 6.13
N ASP A 24 11.47 -4.36 6.68
CA ASP A 24 12.62 -4.53 7.54
C ASP A 24 12.23 -4.91 8.97
N GLU A 25 13.21 -5.12 9.83
CA GLU A 25 13.01 -5.53 11.22
C GLU A 25 12.36 -4.42 12.08
N GLU A 26 12.45 -3.17 11.66
CA GLU A 26 11.82 -2.03 12.32
C GLU A 26 10.37 -1.80 11.85
N GLY A 27 9.89 -2.61 10.88
CA GLY A 27 8.55 -2.48 10.29
C GLY A 27 8.45 -1.41 9.21
N ARG A 28 9.59 -0.87 8.75
CA ARG A 28 9.63 0.04 7.61
C ARG A 28 9.36 -0.71 6.33
N LEU A 29 8.49 -0.19 5.47
CA LEU A 29 8.15 -0.79 4.18
C LEU A 29 8.87 -0.09 3.04
N TYR A 30 9.34 -0.90 2.10
CA TYR A 30 9.94 -0.46 0.85
C TYR A 30 9.17 -1.05 -0.32
N ARG A 31 8.54 -0.21 -1.14
CA ARG A 31 7.99 -0.65 -2.42
C ARG A 31 9.15 -0.82 -3.39
N ILE A 32 9.52 -2.08 -3.65
CA ILE A 32 10.75 -2.42 -4.40
C ILE A 32 10.50 -2.67 -5.88
N LYS A 33 9.26 -3.01 -6.27
CA LYS A 33 8.90 -3.33 -7.64
C LYS A 33 7.40 -3.11 -7.86
N GLU A 34 7.04 -2.87 -9.11
CA GLU A 34 5.66 -2.81 -9.56
C GLU A 34 5.45 -3.49 -10.91
N LEU A 35 4.23 -3.98 -11.12
CA LEU A 35 3.71 -4.40 -12.41
C LEU A 35 2.33 -3.75 -12.58
N TYR A 36 2.22 -2.86 -13.57
CA TYR A 36 1.01 -2.09 -13.80
C TYR A 36 0.43 -2.39 -15.18
N GLY A 37 -0.79 -2.92 -15.19
CA GLY A 37 -1.45 -3.44 -16.38
C GLY A 37 -2.13 -2.37 -17.24
N CYS A 38 -1.40 -1.32 -17.64
CA CYS A 38 -1.94 -0.25 -18.48
C CYS A 38 -1.45 -0.36 -19.94
N THR A 39 -2.22 0.20 -20.87
CA THR A 39 -1.88 0.26 -22.31
C THR A 39 -0.89 1.38 -22.64
N GLY A 40 -0.53 2.22 -21.70
CA GLY A 40 0.21 3.48 -21.89
C GLY A 40 -0.71 4.70 -21.93
N ARG A 41 -2.03 4.51 -22.04
CA ARG A 41 -3.02 5.57 -21.84
C ARG A 41 -3.43 5.61 -20.36
N PRO A 42 -3.66 6.80 -19.79
CA PRO A 42 -4.10 6.92 -18.41
C PRO A 42 -5.38 6.12 -18.15
N ASN A 43 -5.39 5.34 -17.06
CA ASN A 43 -6.55 4.60 -16.58
C ASN A 43 -7.18 3.61 -17.57
N GLU A 44 -6.39 3.11 -18.55
CA GLU A 44 -6.81 2.11 -19.54
C GLU A 44 -6.05 0.79 -19.35
N GLY A 45 -6.80 -0.29 -19.06
CA GLY A 45 -6.27 -1.63 -18.77
C GLY A 45 -5.99 -2.46 -20.03
N LEU A 46 -5.11 -3.45 -19.86
CA LEU A 46 -4.65 -4.35 -20.93
C LEU A 46 -5.72 -5.37 -21.40
N ARG A 47 -6.83 -5.50 -20.69
CA ARG A 47 -7.93 -6.47 -20.97
C ARG A 47 -7.46 -7.92 -21.06
N ILE A 48 -6.56 -8.30 -20.17
CA ILE A 48 -6.08 -9.68 -20.06
C ILE A 48 -6.77 -10.39 -18.89
N ASP A 49 -6.99 -11.69 -19.05
CA ASP A 49 -7.68 -12.51 -18.06
C ASP A 49 -6.84 -12.76 -16.80
N PRO A 50 -7.43 -13.27 -15.70
CA PRO A 50 -6.72 -13.51 -14.45
C PRO A 50 -5.56 -14.50 -14.57
N VAL A 51 -5.65 -15.52 -15.45
CA VAL A 51 -4.60 -16.53 -15.62
C VAL A 51 -3.38 -15.91 -16.31
N GLU A 52 -3.59 -15.06 -17.31
CA GLU A 52 -2.51 -14.32 -17.96
C GLU A 52 -1.89 -13.26 -17.02
N GLN A 53 -2.70 -12.62 -16.16
CA GLN A 53 -2.16 -11.76 -15.10
C GLN A 53 -1.28 -12.56 -14.14
N ALA A 54 -1.72 -13.75 -13.70
CA ALA A 54 -0.93 -14.64 -12.85
C ALA A 54 0.40 -15.05 -13.51
N ARG A 55 0.38 -15.35 -14.81
CA ARG A 55 1.60 -15.66 -15.59
C ARG A 55 2.61 -14.51 -15.52
N ARG A 56 2.16 -13.29 -15.78
CA ARG A 56 3.03 -12.11 -15.76
C ARG A 56 3.58 -11.80 -14.36
N ILE A 57 2.77 -12.00 -13.32
CA ILE A 57 3.20 -11.84 -11.92
C ILE A 57 4.33 -12.84 -11.60
N ARG A 58 4.13 -14.13 -11.94
CA ARG A 58 5.16 -15.16 -11.72
C ARG A 58 6.44 -14.90 -12.52
N GLU A 59 6.31 -14.49 -13.77
CA GLU A 59 7.45 -14.11 -14.60
C GLU A 59 8.23 -12.95 -13.98
N ALA A 60 7.54 -11.93 -13.48
CA ALA A 60 8.17 -10.81 -12.79
C ALA A 60 8.92 -11.22 -11.52
N GLU A 61 8.39 -12.20 -10.77
CA GLU A 61 9.02 -12.76 -9.55
C GLU A 61 10.24 -13.64 -9.89
N GLN A 62 10.12 -14.47 -10.91
CA GLN A 62 11.22 -15.38 -11.31
C GLN A 62 12.42 -14.67 -11.93
N ASN A 63 12.17 -13.54 -12.59
CA ASN A 63 13.20 -12.76 -13.27
C ASN A 63 13.84 -11.69 -12.37
N ASP A 64 13.36 -11.52 -11.14
CA ASP A 64 13.88 -10.52 -10.22
C ASP A 64 14.75 -11.16 -9.13
N PRO A 65 16.04 -10.79 -9.02
CA PRO A 65 16.94 -11.37 -8.03
C PRO A 65 16.49 -11.14 -6.57
N MET A 66 15.74 -10.08 -6.28
CA MET A 66 15.22 -9.79 -4.94
C MET A 66 14.00 -10.65 -4.58
N LEU A 67 13.31 -11.19 -5.57
CA LEU A 67 12.05 -11.93 -5.39
C LEU A 67 12.20 -13.43 -5.65
N LYS A 68 13.12 -13.81 -6.52
CA LYS A 68 13.32 -15.20 -6.94
C LYS A 68 13.60 -16.12 -5.76
N GLY A 69 12.79 -17.18 -5.62
CA GLY A 69 12.93 -18.15 -4.55
C GLY A 69 12.51 -17.67 -3.15
N ARG A 70 11.94 -16.46 -3.05
CA ARG A 70 11.45 -15.95 -1.77
C ARG A 70 10.02 -16.41 -1.48
N THR A 71 9.73 -16.57 -0.20
CA THR A 71 8.33 -16.66 0.25
C THR A 71 7.70 -15.29 0.19
N ILE A 72 6.61 -15.15 -0.55
CA ILE A 72 5.89 -13.90 -0.77
C ILE A 72 4.47 -14.06 -0.26
N LEU A 73 4.07 -13.22 0.70
CA LEU A 73 2.68 -13.13 1.14
C LEU A 73 1.88 -12.26 0.16
N GLY A 74 0.90 -12.86 -0.50
CA GLY A 74 0.02 -12.16 -1.44
C GLY A 74 -1.24 -11.64 -0.74
N VAL A 75 -1.47 -10.33 -0.79
CA VAL A 75 -2.66 -9.65 -0.25
C VAL A 75 -3.39 -8.98 -1.40
N ALA A 76 -4.70 -9.19 -1.50
CA ALA A 76 -5.47 -8.71 -2.64
C ALA A 76 -6.79 -8.06 -2.25
N ASP A 77 -7.35 -7.30 -3.18
CA ASP A 77 -8.70 -6.77 -3.07
C ASP A 77 -9.69 -7.91 -2.71
N PRO A 78 -10.48 -7.76 -1.64
CA PRO A 78 -11.52 -8.74 -1.28
C PRO A 78 -12.48 -9.08 -2.41
N ALA A 79 -12.72 -8.17 -3.36
CA ALA A 79 -13.60 -8.41 -4.49
C ALA A 79 -13.15 -9.58 -5.39
N ILE A 80 -11.87 -9.95 -5.41
CA ILE A 80 -11.39 -11.07 -6.21
C ILE A 80 -11.82 -12.45 -5.66
N PHE A 81 -12.33 -12.50 -4.43
CA PHE A 81 -12.82 -13.72 -3.77
C PHE A 81 -14.34 -13.93 -3.95
N ASP A 82 -15.02 -13.01 -4.64
CA ASP A 82 -16.46 -13.11 -4.89
C ASP A 82 -16.78 -14.29 -5.83
N GLU A 83 -17.58 -15.24 -5.35
CA GLU A 83 -18.06 -16.43 -6.07
C GLU A 83 -19.53 -16.31 -6.51
N SER A 84 -20.16 -15.17 -6.28
CA SER A 84 -21.59 -14.98 -6.59
C SER A 84 -21.95 -15.16 -8.07
N ARG A 85 -20.96 -15.07 -8.96
CA ARG A 85 -21.12 -15.19 -10.41
C ARG A 85 -20.32 -16.34 -11.03
N GLY A 86 -19.88 -17.29 -10.22
CA GLY A 86 -19.07 -18.43 -10.65
C GLY A 86 -17.74 -18.50 -9.91
N GLU A 87 -16.73 -19.12 -10.53
CA GLU A 87 -15.40 -19.23 -9.93
C GLU A 87 -14.76 -17.85 -9.70
N SER A 88 -14.27 -17.63 -8.49
CA SER A 88 -13.63 -16.37 -8.15
C SER A 88 -12.28 -16.17 -8.88
N ILE A 89 -11.87 -14.92 -9.05
CA ILE A 89 -10.56 -14.57 -9.65
C ILE A 89 -9.43 -15.19 -8.84
N ALA A 90 -9.53 -15.16 -7.50
CA ALA A 90 -8.54 -15.76 -6.61
C ALA A 90 -8.41 -17.26 -6.86
N ALA A 91 -9.54 -18.00 -6.99
CA ALA A 91 -9.55 -19.42 -7.29
C ALA A 91 -8.96 -19.73 -8.67
N MET A 92 -9.29 -18.94 -9.70
CA MET A 92 -8.69 -19.08 -11.05
C MET A 92 -7.17 -18.95 -11.02
N MET A 93 -6.63 -17.98 -10.26
CA MET A 93 -5.20 -17.77 -10.13
C MET A 93 -4.52 -18.88 -9.32
N GLU A 94 -5.19 -19.41 -8.30
CA GLU A 94 -4.64 -20.44 -7.44
C GLU A 94 -4.60 -21.80 -8.12
N ARG A 95 -5.68 -22.23 -8.79
CA ARG A 95 -5.71 -23.52 -9.52
C ARG A 95 -4.98 -23.48 -10.86
N GLY A 96 -4.68 -22.30 -11.39
CA GLY A 96 -4.03 -22.14 -12.67
C GLY A 96 -2.58 -22.66 -12.69
N PRO A 97 -1.96 -22.76 -13.87
CA PRO A 97 -0.62 -23.34 -14.02
C PRO A 97 0.46 -22.51 -13.33
N HIS A 98 0.15 -21.27 -12.96
CA HIS A 98 1.10 -20.34 -12.34
C HIS A 98 0.96 -20.26 -10.82
N PHE A 99 -0.05 -20.87 -10.25
CA PHE A 99 -0.33 -20.99 -8.81
C PHE A 99 0.02 -19.72 -8.01
N LEU A 100 -0.92 -18.79 -7.92
CA LEU A 100 -0.83 -17.62 -7.06
C LEU A 100 -1.86 -17.70 -5.95
N HIS A 101 -1.38 -17.80 -4.71
CA HIS A 101 -2.24 -17.72 -3.54
C HIS A 101 -2.35 -16.28 -3.06
N TRP A 102 -3.58 -15.90 -2.67
CA TRP A 102 -3.92 -14.59 -2.14
C TRP A 102 -4.67 -14.72 -0.83
N VAL A 103 -4.46 -13.75 0.06
CA VAL A 103 -5.33 -13.53 1.22
C VAL A 103 -6.12 -12.23 1.00
N PRO A 104 -7.38 -12.15 1.48
CA PRO A 104 -8.16 -10.92 1.35
C PRO A 104 -7.58 -9.82 2.22
N GLY A 105 -7.34 -8.66 1.65
CA GLY A 105 -6.88 -7.48 2.36
C GLY A 105 -8.01 -6.79 3.12
N ASP A 106 -7.67 -6.07 4.18
CA ASP A 106 -8.62 -5.17 4.84
C ASP A 106 -8.92 -3.98 3.94
N HIS A 107 -10.18 -3.83 3.53
CA HIS A 107 -10.62 -2.77 2.64
C HIS A 107 -11.15 -1.51 3.37
N THR A 108 -10.98 -1.42 4.70
CA THR A 108 -11.40 -0.25 5.49
C THR A 108 -10.67 1.01 5.00
N ARG A 109 -11.40 1.87 4.27
CA ARG A 109 -10.80 2.97 3.51
C ARG A 109 -10.14 4.00 4.38
N LEU A 110 -10.84 4.50 5.41
CA LEU A 110 -10.29 5.53 6.30
C LEU A 110 -9.06 5.03 7.07
N ALA A 111 -9.11 3.83 7.64
CA ALA A 111 -7.97 3.25 8.34
C ALA A 111 -6.76 3.09 7.40
N GLY A 112 -6.98 2.59 6.18
CA GLY A 112 -5.93 2.46 5.18
C GLY A 112 -5.33 3.81 4.75
N LYS A 113 -6.15 4.84 4.56
CA LYS A 113 -5.69 6.22 4.29
C LYS A 113 -4.80 6.73 5.44
N MET A 114 -5.21 6.50 6.68
CA MET A 114 -4.41 6.89 7.85
C MET A 114 -3.06 6.17 7.88
N GLN A 115 -2.97 4.91 7.43
CA GLN A 115 -1.69 4.21 7.32
C GLN A 115 -0.74 4.88 6.33
N PHE A 116 -1.22 5.43 5.21
CA PHE A 116 -0.37 6.26 4.33
C PHE A 116 0.17 7.48 5.08
N HIS A 117 -0.68 8.21 5.80
CA HIS A 117 -0.25 9.40 6.56
C HIS A 117 0.80 9.06 7.61
N TYR A 118 0.59 7.99 8.39
CA TYR A 118 1.53 7.59 9.44
C TYR A 118 2.88 7.16 8.86
N ARG A 119 2.86 6.43 7.73
CA ARG A 119 4.08 5.89 7.12
C ARG A 119 4.86 6.90 6.29
N LEU A 120 4.18 7.89 5.72
CA LEU A 120 4.84 8.96 4.95
C LEU A 120 5.34 10.10 5.85
N ALA A 121 4.86 10.19 7.10
CA ALA A 121 5.40 11.13 8.06
C ALA A 121 6.86 10.80 8.40
N PHE A 122 7.69 11.85 8.53
CA PHE A 122 9.07 11.67 8.97
C PHE A 122 9.13 11.39 10.47
N ASP A 123 9.97 10.43 10.88
CA ASP A 123 10.30 10.19 12.28
C ASP A 123 11.21 11.29 12.84
N GLY A 124 11.59 11.18 14.13
CA GLY A 124 12.47 12.13 14.78
C GLY A 124 13.90 12.21 14.18
N GLU A 125 14.27 11.24 13.34
CA GLU A 125 15.54 11.19 12.60
C GLU A 125 15.38 11.62 11.14
N GLY A 126 14.20 12.10 10.75
CA GLY A 126 13.91 12.53 9.38
C GLY A 126 13.73 11.38 8.38
N ARG A 127 13.38 10.17 8.84
CA ARG A 127 13.18 9.00 8.00
C ARG A 127 11.70 8.59 7.97
N PRO A 128 11.10 8.36 6.79
CA PRO A 128 9.74 7.86 6.69
C PRO A 128 9.69 6.34 6.94
N MET A 129 8.53 5.84 7.37
CA MET A 129 8.27 4.41 7.55
C MET A 129 7.82 3.73 6.24
N PHE A 130 7.78 4.46 5.13
CA PHE A 130 7.49 3.96 3.80
C PHE A 130 8.38 4.66 2.76
N GLN A 131 9.05 3.85 1.96
CA GLN A 131 9.91 4.32 0.88
C GLN A 131 9.56 3.60 -0.43
N VAL A 132 9.87 4.25 -1.54
CA VAL A 132 9.54 3.75 -2.89
C VAL A 132 10.77 3.81 -3.76
N PHE A 133 11.09 2.71 -4.44
CA PHE A 133 12.18 2.69 -5.42
C PHE A 133 11.81 3.55 -6.62
N SER A 134 12.78 4.28 -7.14
CA SER A 134 12.59 5.16 -8.32
C SER A 134 12.14 4.41 -9.59
N THR A 135 12.29 3.09 -9.60
CA THR A 135 11.78 2.21 -10.66
C THR A 135 10.26 2.02 -10.62
N CYS A 136 9.60 2.32 -9.50
CA CYS A 136 8.14 2.28 -9.34
C CYS A 136 7.50 3.55 -9.92
N ARG A 137 7.62 3.73 -11.22
CA ARG A 137 7.26 4.97 -11.93
C ARG A 137 5.77 5.27 -11.92
N HIS A 138 4.93 4.22 -11.98
CA HIS A 138 3.48 4.38 -11.98
C HIS A 138 2.99 4.82 -10.59
N PHE A 139 3.52 4.24 -9.51
CA PHE A 139 3.24 4.69 -8.14
C PHE A 139 3.61 6.17 -7.97
N ILE A 140 4.84 6.55 -8.37
CA ILE A 140 5.35 7.93 -8.25
C ILE A 140 4.50 8.91 -9.08
N ARG A 141 3.97 8.45 -10.22
CA ARG A 141 3.11 9.27 -11.09
C ARG A 141 1.70 9.41 -10.55
N THR A 142 1.08 8.32 -10.06
CA THR A 142 -0.35 8.32 -9.75
C THR A 142 -0.66 8.83 -8.36
N LEU A 143 0.09 8.41 -7.33
CA LEU A 143 -0.23 8.72 -5.93
C LEU A 143 -0.33 10.23 -5.64
N PRO A 144 0.63 11.09 -6.09
CA PRO A 144 0.56 12.53 -5.80
C PRO A 144 -0.58 13.26 -6.52
N ASN A 145 -1.18 12.64 -7.53
CA ASN A 145 -2.26 13.23 -8.33
C ASN A 145 -3.67 12.86 -7.84
N LEU A 146 -3.77 12.00 -6.82
CA LEU A 146 -5.06 11.65 -6.25
C LEU A 146 -5.67 12.84 -5.52
N VAL A 147 -6.95 13.10 -5.78
CA VAL A 147 -7.72 14.14 -5.10
C VAL A 147 -8.80 13.52 -4.23
N TYR A 148 -9.30 14.28 -3.27
CA TYR A 148 -10.38 13.86 -2.40
C TYR A 148 -11.69 13.76 -3.18
N ASP A 149 -12.59 12.89 -2.71
CA ASP A 149 -13.96 12.82 -3.21
C ASP A 149 -14.72 14.08 -2.74
N GLU A 150 -15.42 14.75 -3.68
CA GLU A 150 -16.16 15.97 -3.38
C GLU A 150 -17.34 15.75 -2.42
N SER A 151 -17.89 14.52 -2.43
CA SER A 151 -19.02 14.13 -1.58
C SER A 151 -18.58 13.52 -0.25
N ASN A 152 -17.36 13.00 -0.18
CA ASN A 152 -16.76 12.41 1.02
C ASN A 152 -15.28 12.81 1.13
N VAL A 153 -15.03 13.98 1.70
CA VAL A 153 -13.66 14.54 1.88
C VAL A 153 -12.73 13.68 2.73
N GLU A 154 -13.26 12.67 3.42
CA GLU A 154 -12.45 11.70 4.17
C GLU A 154 -11.88 10.60 3.27
N ASP A 155 -12.32 10.50 2.02
CA ASP A 155 -11.87 9.50 1.05
C ASP A 155 -11.29 10.13 -0.21
N ILE A 156 -10.67 9.31 -1.05
CA ILE A 156 -10.21 9.72 -2.39
C ILE A 156 -11.32 9.48 -3.43
N ASP A 157 -11.29 10.25 -4.51
CA ASP A 157 -12.20 10.05 -5.65
C ASP A 157 -11.82 8.76 -6.41
N THR A 158 -12.65 7.74 -6.31
CA THR A 158 -12.45 6.42 -6.96
C THR A 158 -12.67 6.43 -8.48
N ARG A 159 -13.09 7.55 -9.07
CA ARG A 159 -13.16 7.70 -10.53
C ARG A 159 -11.80 7.94 -11.17
N GLN A 160 -10.78 8.22 -10.36
CA GLN A 160 -9.41 8.45 -10.79
C GLN A 160 -8.64 7.15 -11.02
N GLU A 161 -7.35 7.28 -11.30
CA GLU A 161 -6.41 6.16 -11.45
C GLU A 161 -5.87 5.75 -10.06
N ASP A 162 -6.77 5.16 -9.23
CA ASP A 162 -6.53 4.83 -7.82
C ASP A 162 -6.04 3.38 -7.57
N HIS A 163 -5.91 2.59 -8.63
CA HIS A 163 -5.61 1.14 -8.54
C HIS A 163 -4.33 0.82 -7.77
N ILE A 164 -3.28 1.66 -7.92
CA ILE A 164 -2.02 1.52 -7.19
C ILE A 164 -2.19 1.91 -5.72
N TYR A 165 -2.99 2.92 -5.45
CA TYR A 165 -3.31 3.32 -4.08
C TYR A 165 -4.05 2.20 -3.35
N ASP A 166 -5.08 1.62 -3.96
CA ASP A 166 -5.85 0.53 -3.35
C ASP A 166 -4.98 -0.72 -3.12
N GLU A 167 -4.21 -1.14 -4.11
CA GLU A 167 -3.26 -2.26 -3.97
C GLU A 167 -2.27 -2.02 -2.82
N CYS A 168 -1.67 -0.83 -2.75
CA CYS A 168 -0.73 -0.46 -1.70
C CYS A 168 -1.42 -0.44 -0.32
N ARG A 169 -2.63 0.11 -0.23
CA ARG A 169 -3.41 0.20 1.00
C ARG A 169 -3.63 -1.16 1.64
N TYR A 170 -3.92 -2.21 0.87
CA TYR A 170 -4.06 -3.57 1.41
C TYR A 170 -2.78 -4.06 2.08
N VAL A 171 -1.61 -3.80 1.50
CA VAL A 171 -0.32 -4.17 2.12
C VAL A 171 -0.03 -3.35 3.37
N LEU A 172 -0.36 -2.06 3.37
CA LEU A 172 -0.19 -1.21 4.55
C LEU A 172 -1.06 -1.70 5.72
N MET A 173 -2.27 -2.19 5.44
CA MET A 173 -3.19 -2.73 6.45
C MET A 173 -2.76 -4.09 7.00
N GLU A 174 -1.97 -4.89 6.26
CA GLU A 174 -1.32 -6.10 6.78
C GLU A 174 -0.20 -5.79 7.79
N ASN A 175 0.33 -4.57 7.74
CA ASN A 175 1.44 -4.14 8.59
C ASN A 175 1.10 -2.79 9.25
N PRO A 176 -0.01 -2.67 10.00
CA PRO A 176 -0.42 -1.38 10.53
C PRO A 176 0.59 -0.85 11.55
N ILE A 177 0.85 0.45 11.49
CA ILE A 177 1.67 1.16 12.48
C ILE A 177 0.82 2.17 13.25
N SER A 178 1.26 2.47 14.47
CA SER A 178 0.69 3.56 15.26
C SER A 178 1.18 4.91 14.73
N PRO A 179 0.38 5.99 14.88
CA PRO A 179 0.86 7.32 14.54
C PRO A 179 2.13 7.64 15.34
N PRO A 180 3.09 8.39 14.73
CA PRO A 180 4.28 8.82 15.43
C PRO A 180 3.86 9.63 16.65
N ARG A 181 4.43 9.30 17.80
CA ARG A 181 4.20 10.09 19.03
C ARG A 181 4.77 11.48 18.79
N GLN A 182 3.91 12.47 18.74
CA GLN A 182 4.37 13.85 18.79
C GLN A 182 4.94 14.06 20.19
N THR A 183 6.25 14.17 20.29
CA THR A 183 6.89 14.78 21.45
C THR A 183 6.52 16.27 21.40
N VAL A 184 5.44 16.62 22.09
CA VAL A 184 5.13 18.03 22.37
C VAL A 184 6.30 18.53 23.21
N GLN A 185 7.29 19.14 22.57
CA GLN A 185 8.25 19.95 23.33
C GLN A 185 7.42 21.09 23.93
N PRO A 186 7.43 21.22 25.25
CA PRO A 186 6.78 22.36 25.88
C PRO A 186 7.42 23.62 25.27
N PRO A 187 6.62 24.65 24.93
CA PRO A 187 7.14 25.88 24.37
C PRO A 187 8.27 26.40 25.24
N VAL A 188 9.42 26.61 24.63
CA VAL A 188 10.57 27.24 25.28
C VAL A 188 10.28 28.74 25.26
N GLY A 189 9.53 29.21 26.26
CA GLY A 189 9.23 30.62 26.44
C GLY A 189 9.77 31.09 27.80
N ASP A 190 10.42 32.24 27.84
CA ASP A 190 10.86 32.92 29.06
C ASP A 190 9.70 33.61 29.80
N ASP A 191 8.45 33.24 29.50
CA ASP A 191 7.26 33.79 30.16
C ASP A 191 7.18 33.29 31.61
N PRO A 192 7.25 34.17 32.64
CA PRO A 192 7.15 33.80 34.04
C PRO A 192 5.85 33.04 34.39
N LEU A 193 4.77 33.23 33.65
CA LEU A 193 3.51 32.49 33.83
C LEU A 193 3.61 31.04 33.32
N GLU A 194 4.46 30.77 32.35
CA GLU A 194 4.73 29.41 31.90
C GLU A 194 5.59 28.62 32.88
N LEU A 195 6.55 29.27 33.55
CA LEU A 195 7.32 28.67 34.62
C LEU A 195 6.40 28.21 35.76
N HIS A 196 5.36 28.97 36.06
CA HIS A 196 4.39 28.61 37.10
C HIS A 196 3.48 27.44 36.69
N ARG A 197 3.13 27.31 35.42
CA ARG A 197 2.39 26.16 34.89
C ARG A 197 3.25 24.88 34.93
N ARG A 198 4.54 24.97 34.58
CA ARG A 198 5.49 23.85 34.65
C ARG A 198 5.64 23.31 36.09
N ALA A 199 5.69 24.17 37.09
CA ALA A 199 5.83 23.78 38.48
C ALA A 199 4.62 22.96 39.03
N ARG A 200 3.45 23.09 38.42
CA ARG A 200 2.26 22.30 38.78
C ARG A 200 2.26 20.87 38.21
N PHE A 201 2.97 20.58 37.12
CA PHE A 201 3.01 19.25 36.52
C PHE A 201 4.07 18.31 37.15
N TYR A 202 4.97 18.83 37.96
CA TYR A 202 6.00 18.03 38.64
C TYR A 202 5.71 17.76 40.14
N ARG A 203 4.46 18.01 40.60
CA ARG A 203 4.02 17.60 41.96
C ARG A 203 2.99 16.48 41.84
N VAL A 204 3.47 15.27 41.63
CA VAL A 204 2.80 14.02 42.02
C VAL A 204 3.90 13.08 42.52
#